data_748ef16a7a598e99b22a03a4be6a6d79
#
_entry.id   748ef16a7a598e99b22a03a4be6a6d79
#
_cell.length_a   1.000
_cell.length_b   1.000
_cell.length_c   1.000
_cell.angle_alpha   90.00
_cell.angle_beta   90.00
_cell.angle_gamma   90.00
#
_symmetry.space_group_name_H-M   'P 1'
#
loop_
_entity.id
_entity.type
_entity.pdbx_description
1 polymer ?
#
loop_
_entity_poly.entity_id
_entity_poly.type
_entity_poly.pdbx_seq_one_letter_code
_entity_poly.pdbx_strand_id
1 'polypeptide(L)'
;MVISDARQPDYPIVLANESFLKLTGYAADEVVGRNCRFLQGKGTLPASIAEIRAAVAEERECTVEILNYRKDGSAFWNELHISPIYDDDGMLAYYFASQIDMTRFRNIQSLEESEHRLLMEVDHRAKNVLAVVESVVRLTRSDDAARYAASVQNRVQALSRAHVLLADRGWQDVALRDAISVQLDPVVGQRVHLEGPSISVPATIVQPLGLVFHELAVNAAVHGALSKPDGRLAVTWSDSTEGGVDLIWRESGGAGSAGTTPGFGSVVLGALVEKQLGGTVDREWTDDGLVLSISFPKALGRL
;
A
#
# COMPACT_ATOMS: atom_id res chain seq x y z
N MET A 1 21.70 33.29 -17.55
CA MET A 1 21.36 33.47 -18.98
C MET A 1 22.61 33.36 -19.86
N VAL A 2 22.44 32.89 -21.08
CA VAL A 2 23.49 32.88 -22.11
C VAL A 2 22.95 33.43 -23.42
N ILE A 3 23.84 33.88 -24.27
CA ILE A 3 23.57 34.25 -25.67
C ILE A 3 24.43 33.36 -26.54
N SER A 4 23.81 32.72 -27.54
CA SER A 4 24.51 31.90 -28.54
C SER A 4 24.41 32.54 -29.93
N ASP A 5 25.47 32.48 -30.72
CA ASP A 5 25.50 33.01 -32.10
C ASP A 5 24.80 32.02 -33.04
N ALA A 6 23.65 32.44 -33.60
CA ALA A 6 22.88 31.63 -34.52
C ALA A 6 23.47 31.55 -35.93
N ARG A 7 24.41 32.43 -36.27
CA ARG A 7 25.09 32.49 -37.57
C ARG A 7 26.31 31.56 -37.66
N GLN A 8 26.74 31.04 -36.52
CA GLN A 8 27.86 30.09 -36.47
C GLN A 8 27.36 28.64 -36.37
N PRO A 9 28.12 27.70 -36.99
CA PRO A 9 27.81 26.28 -36.82
C PRO A 9 27.76 25.89 -35.35
N ASP A 10 26.78 25.06 -35.01
CA ASP A 10 26.58 24.51 -33.67
C ASP A 10 26.16 25.53 -32.59
N TYR A 11 25.79 26.75 -32.98
CA TYR A 11 25.26 27.79 -32.06
C TYR A 11 26.10 27.98 -30.79
N PRO A 12 27.37 28.38 -30.91
CA PRO A 12 28.26 28.53 -29.77
C PRO A 12 27.83 29.68 -28.88
N ILE A 13 27.99 29.51 -27.56
CA ILE A 13 27.78 30.57 -26.59
C ILE A 13 28.78 31.66 -26.78
N VAL A 14 28.35 32.91 -26.99
CA VAL A 14 29.19 34.09 -27.09
C VAL A 14 29.19 34.94 -25.82
N LEU A 15 28.15 34.78 -24.98
CA LEU A 15 28.05 35.47 -23.71
C LEU A 15 27.37 34.58 -22.67
N ALA A 16 27.95 34.52 -21.47
CA ALA A 16 27.33 33.91 -20.30
C ALA A 16 27.42 34.88 -19.12
N ASN A 17 26.34 35.08 -18.43
CA ASN A 17 26.35 35.95 -17.25
C ASN A 17 26.84 35.20 -15.99
N GLU A 18 27.19 35.95 -14.95
CA GLU A 18 27.72 35.42 -13.71
C GLU A 18 26.75 34.38 -13.03
N SER A 19 25.44 34.63 -13.13
CA SER A 19 24.46 33.70 -12.56
C SER A 19 24.45 32.33 -13.25
N PHE A 20 24.65 32.29 -14.58
CA PHE A 20 24.82 31.05 -15.34
C PHE A 20 26.08 30.29 -14.89
N LEU A 21 27.22 31.01 -14.76
CA LEU A 21 28.46 30.39 -14.31
C LEU A 21 28.35 29.84 -12.89
N LYS A 22 27.76 30.60 -11.98
CA LYS A 22 27.47 30.12 -10.61
C LYS A 22 26.55 28.92 -10.59
N LEU A 23 25.47 28.92 -11.38
CA LEU A 23 24.50 27.81 -11.46
C LEU A 23 25.17 26.54 -11.97
N THR A 24 25.99 26.64 -13.01
CA THR A 24 26.55 25.48 -13.70
C THR A 24 27.90 25.02 -13.17
N GLY A 25 28.59 25.89 -12.43
CA GLY A 25 29.92 25.62 -11.86
C GLY A 25 31.07 25.69 -12.87
N TYR A 26 30.80 26.12 -14.11
CA TYR A 26 31.84 26.29 -15.14
C TYR A 26 32.40 27.71 -15.15
N ALA A 27 33.66 27.88 -15.52
CA ALA A 27 34.28 29.17 -15.76
C ALA A 27 33.89 29.74 -17.14
N ALA A 28 34.02 31.06 -17.34
CA ALA A 28 33.58 31.70 -18.57
C ALA A 28 34.36 31.19 -19.82
N ASP A 29 35.64 30.96 -19.68
CA ASP A 29 36.52 30.42 -20.72
C ASP A 29 36.22 28.95 -21.06
N GLU A 30 35.57 28.23 -20.17
CA GLU A 30 35.11 26.86 -20.42
C GLU A 30 33.73 26.80 -21.12
N VAL A 31 32.97 27.90 -21.12
CA VAL A 31 31.62 27.99 -21.65
C VAL A 31 31.54 28.65 -23.00
N VAL A 32 32.26 29.77 -23.16
CA VAL A 32 32.29 30.53 -24.42
C VAL A 32 32.87 29.68 -25.53
N GLY A 33 32.24 29.71 -26.70
CA GLY A 33 32.60 28.90 -27.86
C GLY A 33 31.99 27.48 -27.87
N ARG A 34 31.27 27.08 -26.83
CA ARG A 34 30.62 25.74 -26.79
C ARG A 34 29.12 25.87 -26.97
N ASN A 35 28.49 24.78 -27.46
CA ASN A 35 27.05 24.69 -27.48
C ASN A 35 26.54 24.30 -26.08
N CYS A 36 25.43 24.90 -25.65
CA CYS A 36 24.81 24.72 -24.31
C CYS A 36 24.45 23.25 -23.97
N ARG A 37 24.39 22.36 -24.99
CA ARG A 37 24.11 20.92 -24.78
C ARG A 37 25.16 20.21 -23.91
N PHE A 38 26.30 20.81 -23.62
CA PHE A 38 27.29 20.25 -22.70
C PHE A 38 26.73 20.04 -21.28
N LEU A 39 25.64 20.70 -20.95
CA LEU A 39 24.91 20.49 -19.68
C LEU A 39 24.01 19.25 -19.69
N GLN A 40 23.80 18.64 -20.87
CA GLN A 40 23.01 17.41 -20.98
C GLN A 40 23.81 16.21 -20.52
N GLY A 41 23.11 15.16 -20.04
CA GLY A 41 23.75 13.96 -19.54
C GLY A 41 22.83 12.76 -19.56
N LYS A 42 23.22 11.70 -18.84
CA LYS A 42 22.64 10.37 -18.90
C LYS A 42 21.16 10.31 -18.54
N GLY A 43 20.68 11.21 -17.67
CA GLY A 43 19.30 11.30 -17.24
C GLY A 43 18.46 12.33 -18.01
N THR A 44 19.05 13.05 -18.95
CA THR A 44 18.33 14.05 -19.77
C THR A 44 17.35 13.35 -20.68
N LEU A 45 16.06 13.69 -20.58
CA LEU A 45 15.00 13.04 -21.35
C LEU A 45 15.09 13.37 -22.84
N PRO A 46 15.03 12.37 -23.74
CA PRO A 46 15.03 12.59 -25.18
C PRO A 46 13.90 13.49 -25.68
N ALA A 47 12.73 13.47 -25.01
CA ALA A 47 11.59 14.32 -25.35
C ALA A 47 11.90 15.82 -25.16
N SER A 48 12.53 16.20 -24.03
CA SER A 48 12.95 17.60 -23.79
C SER A 48 14.01 18.05 -24.80
N ILE A 49 14.93 17.17 -25.19
CA ILE A 49 15.92 17.47 -26.24
C ILE A 49 15.24 17.67 -27.61
N ALA A 50 14.25 16.83 -27.94
CA ALA A 50 13.51 16.92 -29.20
C ALA A 50 12.72 18.24 -29.28
N GLU A 51 12.07 18.66 -28.19
CA GLU A 51 11.35 19.93 -28.12
C GLU A 51 12.27 21.14 -28.35
N ILE A 52 13.44 21.16 -27.69
CA ILE A 52 14.43 22.23 -27.91
C ILE A 52 14.89 22.25 -29.37
N ARG A 53 15.17 21.09 -29.98
CA ARG A 53 15.61 20.99 -31.38
C ARG A 53 14.54 21.50 -32.34
N ALA A 54 13.28 21.14 -32.12
CA ALA A 54 12.17 21.61 -32.92
C ALA A 54 12.00 23.13 -32.81
N ALA A 55 12.02 23.69 -31.61
CA ALA A 55 11.92 25.12 -31.39
C ALA A 55 13.04 25.91 -32.05
N VAL A 56 14.28 25.43 -31.96
CA VAL A 56 15.45 26.07 -32.63
C VAL A 56 15.33 25.95 -34.15
N ALA A 57 14.88 24.81 -34.71
CA ALA A 57 14.71 24.64 -36.16
C ALA A 57 13.57 25.49 -36.73
N GLU A 58 12.55 25.76 -35.95
CA GLU A 58 11.37 26.59 -36.30
C GLU A 58 11.56 28.06 -35.93
N GLU A 59 12.71 28.45 -35.40
CA GLU A 59 13.04 29.81 -34.93
C GLU A 59 11.99 30.39 -33.98
N ARG A 60 11.43 29.54 -33.09
CA ARG A 60 10.40 29.94 -32.14
C ARG A 60 10.88 29.92 -30.71
N GLU A 61 10.18 30.66 -29.87
CA GLU A 61 10.36 30.56 -28.42
C GLU A 61 9.93 29.20 -27.90
N CYS A 62 10.62 28.73 -26.87
CA CYS A 62 10.17 27.56 -26.08
C CYS A 62 10.59 27.69 -24.62
N THR A 63 9.75 27.12 -23.76
CA THR A 63 10.11 26.88 -22.36
C THR A 63 9.96 25.40 -22.07
N VAL A 64 11.03 24.78 -21.56
CA VAL A 64 11.07 23.35 -21.30
C VAL A 64 11.81 23.04 -20.00
N GLU A 65 11.27 22.13 -19.23
CA GLU A 65 12.00 21.57 -18.09
C GLU A 65 12.94 20.45 -18.56
N ILE A 66 14.21 20.60 -18.25
CA ILE A 66 15.24 19.65 -18.67
C ILE A 66 16.20 19.32 -17.52
N LEU A 67 16.53 18.04 -17.36
CA LEU A 67 17.56 17.63 -16.42
C LEU A 67 18.94 17.94 -17.01
N ASN A 68 19.68 18.82 -16.33
CA ASN A 68 21.03 19.21 -16.67
C ASN A 68 22.03 18.78 -15.58
N TYR A 69 23.33 18.88 -15.90
CA TYR A 69 24.43 18.50 -15.02
C TYR A 69 25.40 19.65 -14.88
N ARG A 70 25.78 19.95 -13.62
CA ARG A 70 26.85 20.92 -13.33
C ARG A 70 28.21 20.31 -13.58
N LYS A 71 29.28 21.13 -13.52
CA LYS A 71 30.66 20.71 -13.69
C LYS A 71 31.09 19.62 -12.71
N ASP A 72 30.57 19.64 -11.48
CA ASP A 72 30.86 18.65 -10.46
C ASP A 72 30.09 17.32 -10.64
N GLY A 73 29.27 17.20 -11.69
CA GLY A 73 28.47 16.05 -12.00
C GLY A 73 27.11 16.02 -11.28
N SER A 74 26.82 16.99 -10.41
CA SER A 74 25.50 17.08 -9.76
C SER A 74 24.42 17.44 -10.76
N ALA A 75 23.27 16.76 -10.68
CA ALA A 75 22.12 17.02 -11.52
C ALA A 75 21.27 18.18 -10.95
N PHE A 76 20.65 18.95 -11.82
CA PHE A 76 19.66 19.96 -11.47
C PHE A 76 18.55 20.03 -12.51
N TRP A 77 17.33 20.27 -12.07
CA TRP A 77 16.21 20.55 -12.95
C TRP A 77 16.26 22.00 -13.39
N ASN A 78 16.39 22.20 -14.69
CA ASN A 78 16.50 23.49 -15.33
C ASN A 78 15.22 23.82 -16.08
N GLU A 79 14.50 24.86 -15.66
CA GLU A 79 13.52 25.50 -16.52
C GLU A 79 14.28 26.38 -17.53
N LEU A 80 14.38 25.88 -18.75
CA LEU A 80 15.10 26.51 -19.86
C LEU A 80 14.10 27.25 -20.75
N HIS A 81 14.24 28.57 -20.83
CA HIS A 81 13.54 29.39 -21.80
C HIS A 81 14.52 29.82 -22.90
N ILE A 82 14.15 29.61 -24.16
CA ILE A 82 14.93 29.97 -25.34
C ILE A 82 14.11 30.92 -26.21
N SER A 83 14.72 32.02 -26.68
CA SER A 83 14.08 32.99 -27.55
C SER A 83 15.02 33.41 -28.66
N PRO A 84 14.58 33.44 -29.95
CA PRO A 84 15.39 33.95 -31.05
C PRO A 84 15.51 35.48 -30.99
N ILE A 85 16.66 35.99 -31.38
CA ILE A 85 16.93 37.43 -31.53
C ILE A 85 17.31 37.70 -32.99
N TYR A 86 16.59 38.58 -33.61
CA TYR A 86 16.78 39.00 -35.01
C TYR A 86 17.54 40.32 -35.06
N ASP A 87 18.30 40.51 -36.14
CA ASP A 87 18.93 41.80 -36.44
C ASP A 87 17.98 42.77 -37.14
N ASP A 88 18.50 43.96 -37.47
CA ASP A 88 17.69 45.03 -38.08
C ASP A 88 17.14 44.67 -39.49
N ASP A 89 17.75 43.69 -40.15
CA ASP A 89 17.34 43.15 -41.43
C ASP A 89 16.32 42.00 -41.29
N GLY A 90 15.92 41.66 -40.06
CA GLY A 90 15.00 40.57 -39.76
C GLY A 90 15.63 39.14 -39.86
N MET A 91 16.95 39.05 -39.91
CA MET A 91 17.65 37.78 -39.98
C MET A 91 18.02 37.31 -38.59
N LEU A 92 17.88 35.99 -38.32
CA LEU A 92 18.23 35.38 -37.03
C LEU A 92 19.74 35.61 -36.73
N ALA A 93 19.99 36.34 -35.65
CA ALA A 93 21.33 36.70 -35.23
C ALA A 93 21.82 35.88 -34.04
N TYR A 94 21.00 35.74 -33.02
CA TYR A 94 21.35 35.06 -31.77
C TYR A 94 20.16 34.28 -31.21
N TYR A 95 20.47 33.38 -30.29
CA TYR A 95 19.52 32.82 -29.34
C TYR A 95 19.82 33.31 -27.93
N PHE A 96 18.82 33.90 -27.28
CA PHE A 96 18.84 34.13 -25.85
C PHE A 96 18.35 32.87 -25.13
N ALA A 97 19.02 32.47 -24.02
CA ALA A 97 18.53 31.41 -23.19
C ALA A 97 18.65 31.79 -21.71
N SER A 98 17.53 31.71 -20.97
CA SER A 98 17.53 31.83 -19.53
C SER A 98 17.36 30.47 -18.86
N GLN A 99 17.95 30.33 -17.67
CA GLN A 99 17.94 29.11 -16.89
C GLN A 99 17.49 29.42 -15.45
N ILE A 100 16.55 28.63 -14.93
CA ILE A 100 16.08 28.69 -13.54
C ILE A 100 16.23 27.31 -12.92
N ASP A 101 16.95 27.24 -11.78
CA ASP A 101 17.07 26.00 -11.03
C ASP A 101 15.78 25.68 -10.27
N MET A 102 15.01 24.74 -10.76
CA MET A 102 13.75 24.26 -10.16
C MET A 102 13.94 23.07 -9.23
N THR A 103 15.18 22.62 -8.99
CA THR A 103 15.47 21.40 -8.21
C THR A 103 14.85 21.45 -6.81
N ARG A 104 15.02 22.56 -6.12
CA ARG A 104 14.45 22.74 -4.77
C ARG A 104 12.93 22.75 -4.78
N PHE A 105 12.32 23.41 -5.76
CA PHE A 105 10.86 23.47 -5.90
C PHE A 105 10.27 22.09 -6.15
N ARG A 106 10.84 21.32 -7.09
CA ARG A 106 10.41 19.94 -7.38
C ARG A 106 10.55 19.01 -6.17
N ASN A 107 11.63 19.14 -5.41
CA ASN A 107 11.82 18.35 -4.20
C ASN A 107 10.77 18.64 -3.14
N ILE A 108 10.40 19.91 -2.94
CA ILE A 108 9.32 20.29 -2.02
C ILE A 108 8.00 19.69 -2.50
N GLN A 109 7.64 19.86 -3.76
CA GLN A 109 6.40 19.35 -4.33
C GLN A 109 6.30 17.82 -4.22
N SER A 110 7.38 17.08 -4.48
CA SER A 110 7.40 15.62 -4.35
C SER A 110 7.26 15.16 -2.89
N LEU A 111 7.78 15.95 -1.94
CA LEU A 111 7.64 15.68 -0.51
C LEU A 111 6.19 15.89 -0.04
N GLU A 112 5.56 17.00 -0.45
CA GLU A 112 4.15 17.30 -0.16
C GLU A 112 3.21 16.24 -0.75
N GLU A 113 3.44 15.78 -1.98
CA GLU A 113 2.68 14.69 -2.59
C GLU A 113 2.86 13.35 -1.86
N SER A 114 4.06 13.10 -1.35
CA SER A 114 4.36 11.90 -0.57
C SER A 114 3.67 11.95 0.81
N GLU A 115 3.74 13.10 1.48
CA GLU A 115 3.06 13.33 2.76
C GLU A 115 1.54 13.19 2.61
N HIS A 116 0.97 13.81 1.57
CA HIS A 116 -0.47 13.70 1.29
C HIS A 116 -0.90 12.24 1.06
N ARG A 117 -0.11 11.47 0.30
CA ARG A 117 -0.39 10.03 0.10
C ARG A 117 -0.38 9.25 1.42
N LEU A 118 0.59 9.51 2.29
CA LEU A 118 0.66 8.87 3.60
C LEU A 118 -0.55 9.21 4.48
N LEU A 119 -0.96 10.48 4.50
CA LEU A 119 -2.15 10.91 5.24
C LEU A 119 -3.43 10.24 4.72
N MET A 120 -3.60 10.14 3.41
CA MET A 120 -4.72 9.43 2.80
C MET A 120 -4.74 7.94 3.16
N GLU A 121 -3.56 7.31 3.20
CA GLU A 121 -3.44 5.90 3.60
C GLU A 121 -3.82 5.70 5.07
N VAL A 122 -3.36 6.58 5.96
CA VAL A 122 -3.73 6.55 7.40
C VAL A 122 -5.23 6.74 7.59
N ASP A 123 -5.84 7.73 6.89
CA ASP A 123 -7.29 7.97 6.96
C ASP A 123 -8.10 6.77 6.48
N HIS A 124 -7.70 6.17 5.37
CA HIS A 124 -8.34 4.95 4.84
C HIS A 124 -8.24 3.77 5.84
N ARG A 125 -7.08 3.58 6.46
CA ARG A 125 -6.91 2.53 7.48
C ARG A 125 -7.76 2.79 8.72
N ALA A 126 -7.81 4.03 9.20
CA ALA A 126 -8.65 4.41 10.33
C ALA A 126 -10.13 4.14 10.05
N LYS A 127 -10.62 4.49 8.86
CA LYS A 127 -12.00 4.20 8.42
C LYS A 127 -12.30 2.70 8.40
N ASN A 128 -11.37 1.87 7.94
CA ASN A 128 -11.52 0.42 7.92
C ASN A 128 -11.67 -0.15 9.34
N VAL A 129 -10.81 0.29 10.28
CA VAL A 129 -10.92 -0.13 11.69
C VAL A 129 -12.26 0.29 12.29
N LEU A 130 -12.69 1.53 12.06
CA LEU A 130 -13.97 2.03 12.56
C LEU A 130 -15.17 1.25 11.99
N ALA A 131 -15.16 0.91 10.70
CA ALA A 131 -16.20 0.10 10.07
C ALA A 131 -16.30 -1.30 10.68
N VAL A 132 -15.17 -1.92 11.04
CA VAL A 132 -15.17 -3.21 11.74
C VAL A 132 -15.70 -3.07 13.17
N VAL A 133 -15.31 -2.02 13.90
CA VAL A 133 -15.83 -1.73 15.24
C VAL A 133 -17.34 -1.49 15.20
N GLU A 134 -17.83 -0.71 14.25
CA GLU A 134 -19.28 -0.52 14.04
C GLU A 134 -20.00 -1.86 13.79
N SER A 135 -19.42 -2.71 12.95
CA SER A 135 -19.96 -4.06 12.69
C SER A 135 -19.99 -4.91 13.96
N VAL A 136 -18.96 -4.85 14.81
CA VAL A 136 -18.90 -5.54 16.10
C VAL A 136 -20.06 -5.07 17.00
N VAL A 137 -20.25 -3.77 17.14
CA VAL A 137 -21.33 -3.20 17.96
C VAL A 137 -22.70 -3.59 17.41
N ARG A 138 -22.94 -3.44 16.13
CA ARG A 138 -24.21 -3.73 15.45
C ARG A 138 -24.58 -5.20 15.47
N LEU A 139 -23.61 -6.09 15.29
CA LEU A 139 -23.80 -7.53 15.25
C LEU A 139 -23.80 -8.17 16.65
N THR A 140 -23.44 -7.44 17.72
CA THR A 140 -23.52 -7.95 19.07
C THR A 140 -24.97 -7.77 19.58
N ARG A 141 -25.59 -8.84 20.00
CA ARG A 141 -26.93 -8.83 20.62
C ARG A 141 -26.91 -9.61 21.93
N SER A 142 -27.52 -9.07 22.96
CA SER A 142 -27.76 -9.73 24.24
C SER A 142 -28.89 -9.00 24.96
N ASP A 143 -29.73 -9.72 25.64
CA ASP A 143 -30.77 -9.16 26.46
C ASP A 143 -30.24 -8.72 27.84
N ASP A 144 -29.00 -9.08 28.16
CA ASP A 144 -28.27 -8.69 29.38
C ASP A 144 -27.18 -7.69 29.04
N ALA A 145 -27.21 -6.51 29.67
CA ALA A 145 -26.30 -5.43 29.43
C ALA A 145 -24.85 -5.79 29.80
N ALA A 146 -24.62 -6.56 30.85
CA ALA A 146 -23.26 -6.96 31.25
C ALA A 146 -22.68 -7.96 30.25
N ARG A 147 -23.45 -8.91 29.76
CA ARG A 147 -23.06 -9.87 28.73
C ARG A 147 -22.82 -9.17 27.41
N TYR A 148 -23.65 -8.19 27.05
CA TYR A 148 -23.41 -7.36 25.86
C TYR A 148 -22.09 -6.65 25.93
N ALA A 149 -21.81 -5.94 27.02
CA ALA A 149 -20.57 -5.21 27.22
C ALA A 149 -19.32 -6.13 27.16
N ALA A 150 -19.38 -7.28 27.85
CA ALA A 150 -18.31 -8.27 27.82
C ALA A 150 -18.06 -8.81 26.38
N SER A 151 -19.12 -9.09 25.62
CA SER A 151 -19.01 -9.58 24.25
C SER A 151 -18.38 -8.54 23.32
N VAL A 152 -18.80 -7.27 23.42
CA VAL A 152 -18.18 -6.17 22.67
C VAL A 152 -16.72 -6.00 23.03
N GLN A 153 -16.40 -6.01 24.34
CA GLN A 153 -15.02 -5.88 24.83
C GLN A 153 -14.12 -6.98 24.29
N ASN A 154 -14.55 -8.24 24.34
CA ASN A 154 -13.78 -9.39 23.86
C ASN A 154 -13.48 -9.29 22.34
N ARG A 155 -14.46 -8.85 21.54
CA ARG A 155 -14.31 -8.63 20.11
C ARG A 155 -13.35 -7.48 19.79
N VAL A 156 -13.46 -6.37 20.53
CA VAL A 156 -12.51 -5.26 20.40
C VAL A 156 -11.09 -5.70 20.75
N GLN A 157 -10.91 -6.55 21.76
CA GLN A 157 -9.61 -7.13 22.10
C GLN A 157 -9.09 -8.05 20.97
N ALA A 158 -9.95 -8.84 20.34
CA ALA A 158 -9.59 -9.66 19.19
C ALA A 158 -9.10 -8.80 18.01
N LEU A 159 -9.80 -7.70 17.72
CA LEU A 159 -9.35 -6.72 16.72
C LEU A 159 -8.02 -6.08 17.09
N SER A 160 -7.83 -5.73 18.36
CA SER A 160 -6.56 -5.17 18.84
C SER A 160 -5.39 -6.14 18.63
N ARG A 161 -5.57 -7.44 18.91
CA ARG A 161 -4.53 -8.46 18.65
C ARG A 161 -4.19 -8.56 17.16
N ALA A 162 -5.21 -8.58 16.29
CA ALA A 162 -5.01 -8.59 14.84
C ALA A 162 -4.30 -7.32 14.36
N HIS A 163 -4.61 -6.17 14.95
CA HIS A 163 -3.99 -4.89 14.64
C HIS A 163 -2.51 -4.85 15.04
N VAL A 164 -2.17 -5.33 16.24
CA VAL A 164 -0.78 -5.44 16.70
C VAL A 164 0.02 -6.35 15.78
N LEU A 165 -0.52 -7.52 15.42
CA LEU A 165 0.12 -8.43 14.47
C LEU A 165 0.42 -7.75 13.12
N LEU A 166 -0.51 -6.95 12.59
CA LEU A 166 -0.31 -6.18 11.35
C LEU A 166 0.76 -5.09 11.52
N ALA A 167 0.73 -4.36 12.64
CA ALA A 167 1.71 -3.32 12.92
C ALA A 167 3.13 -3.88 13.02
N ASP A 168 3.33 -4.99 13.74
CA ASP A 168 4.62 -5.68 13.89
C ASP A 168 5.16 -6.19 12.54
N ARG A 169 4.30 -6.52 11.60
CA ARG A 169 4.65 -6.94 10.22
C ARG A 169 4.71 -5.77 9.23
N GLY A 170 4.64 -4.52 9.68
CA GLY A 170 4.68 -3.34 8.80
C GLY A 170 3.53 -3.30 7.80
N TRP A 171 2.35 -3.86 8.15
CA TRP A 171 1.16 -3.93 7.30
C TRP A 171 1.37 -4.73 6.00
N GLN A 172 2.32 -5.65 6.00
CA GLN A 172 2.53 -6.61 4.93
C GLN A 172 1.61 -7.83 5.10
N ASP A 173 1.66 -8.72 4.12
CA ASP A 173 0.98 -10.01 4.20
C ASP A 173 1.43 -10.79 5.44
N VAL A 174 0.50 -11.47 6.09
CA VAL A 174 0.70 -12.20 7.34
C VAL A 174 0.53 -13.69 7.09
N ALA A 175 1.36 -14.52 7.72
CA ALA A 175 1.15 -15.95 7.66
C ALA A 175 -0.20 -16.33 8.31
N LEU A 176 -1.00 -17.15 7.64
CA LEU A 176 -2.31 -17.58 8.13
C LEU A 176 -2.19 -18.25 9.51
N ARG A 177 -1.13 -19.04 9.72
CA ARG A 177 -0.82 -19.64 11.01
C ARG A 177 -0.72 -18.59 12.13
N ASP A 178 -0.04 -17.47 11.90
CA ASP A 178 0.12 -16.39 12.89
C ASP A 178 -1.23 -15.72 13.20
N ALA A 179 -2.03 -15.46 12.15
CA ALA A 179 -3.37 -14.89 12.29
C ALA A 179 -4.32 -15.78 13.11
N ILE A 180 -4.21 -17.10 12.96
CA ILE A 180 -4.94 -18.09 13.77
C ILE A 180 -4.39 -18.12 15.19
N SER A 181 -3.09 -18.29 15.37
CA SER A 181 -2.44 -18.48 16.67
C SER A 181 -2.72 -17.33 17.62
N VAL A 182 -2.59 -16.08 17.16
CA VAL A 182 -2.80 -14.87 17.99
C VAL A 182 -4.21 -14.77 18.57
N GLN A 183 -5.20 -15.41 17.95
CA GLN A 183 -6.57 -15.45 18.45
C GLN A 183 -6.85 -16.65 19.37
N LEU A 184 -6.11 -17.75 19.18
CA LEU A 184 -6.23 -18.95 19.98
C LEU A 184 -5.40 -18.90 21.27
N ASP A 185 -4.28 -18.16 21.30
CA ASP A 185 -3.38 -18.06 22.46
C ASP A 185 -4.08 -17.85 23.81
N PRO A 186 -5.12 -17.02 23.94
CA PRO A 186 -5.82 -16.84 25.21
C PRO A 186 -6.59 -18.09 25.70
N VAL A 187 -6.80 -19.08 24.82
CA VAL A 187 -7.65 -20.25 25.04
C VAL A 187 -6.84 -21.54 25.05
N VAL A 188 -5.57 -21.48 24.59
CA VAL A 188 -4.79 -22.65 24.20
C VAL A 188 -3.85 -23.14 25.29
N GLY A 189 -4.07 -24.42 25.68
CA GLY A 189 -3.05 -25.32 26.18
C GLY A 189 -2.68 -26.36 25.10
N GLN A 190 -2.03 -27.47 25.47
CA GLN A 190 -1.61 -28.57 24.56
C GLN A 190 -2.76 -29.28 23.80
N ARG A 191 -3.99 -28.75 23.85
CA ARG A 191 -5.21 -29.36 23.28
C ARG A 191 -5.58 -28.82 21.89
N VAL A 192 -4.77 -27.91 21.36
CA VAL A 192 -5.02 -27.31 20.03
C VAL A 192 -3.90 -27.70 19.08
N HIS A 193 -4.29 -28.23 17.93
CA HIS A 193 -3.38 -28.62 16.85
C HIS A 193 -3.62 -27.72 15.63
N LEU A 194 -2.56 -27.12 15.11
CA LEU A 194 -2.59 -26.29 13.91
C LEU A 194 -1.71 -26.92 12.83
N GLU A 195 -2.28 -27.20 11.65
CA GLU A 195 -1.54 -27.84 10.56
C GLU A 195 -1.99 -27.31 9.19
N GLY A 196 -1.01 -27.04 8.33
CA GLY A 196 -1.25 -26.62 6.94
C GLY A 196 0.01 -26.05 6.32
N PRO A 197 -0.02 -25.84 5.00
CA PRO A 197 1.08 -25.23 4.25
C PRO A 197 1.31 -23.79 4.67
N SER A 198 2.49 -23.26 4.33
CA SER A 198 2.79 -21.84 4.54
C SER A 198 1.99 -20.99 3.54
N ILE A 199 0.87 -20.45 4.01
CA ILE A 199 0.01 -19.53 3.24
C ILE A 199 0.09 -18.15 3.87
N SER A 200 0.33 -17.12 3.04
CA SER A 200 0.21 -15.71 3.43
C SER A 200 -1.14 -15.15 3.02
N VAL A 201 -1.72 -14.34 3.88
CA VAL A 201 -2.97 -13.63 3.65
C VAL A 201 -2.74 -12.12 3.66
N PRO A 202 -3.41 -11.36 2.78
CA PRO A 202 -3.28 -9.90 2.72
C PRO A 202 -3.67 -9.22 4.03
N ALA A 203 -3.01 -8.14 4.36
CA ALA A 203 -3.30 -7.32 5.55
C ALA A 203 -4.79 -6.95 5.67
N THR A 204 -5.48 -6.76 4.54
CA THR A 204 -6.90 -6.36 4.46
C THR A 204 -7.87 -7.39 5.05
N ILE A 205 -7.51 -8.68 5.04
CA ILE A 205 -8.39 -9.75 5.55
C ILE A 205 -8.00 -10.25 6.95
N VAL A 206 -6.86 -9.81 7.50
CA VAL A 206 -6.36 -10.29 8.82
C VAL A 206 -7.32 -9.92 9.96
N GLN A 207 -7.89 -8.70 9.95
CA GLN A 207 -8.84 -8.28 11.00
C GLN A 207 -10.17 -9.04 10.95
N PRO A 208 -10.86 -9.19 9.79
CA PRO A 208 -12.02 -10.07 9.68
C PRO A 208 -11.73 -11.51 10.07
N LEU A 209 -10.60 -12.09 9.62
CA LEU A 209 -10.17 -13.42 10.03
C LEU A 209 -9.95 -13.53 11.54
N GLY A 210 -9.34 -12.50 12.14
CA GLY A 210 -9.14 -12.44 13.58
C GLY A 210 -10.45 -12.54 14.36
N LEU A 211 -11.51 -11.87 13.90
CA LEU A 211 -12.85 -11.98 14.51
C LEU A 211 -13.44 -13.38 14.30
N VAL A 212 -13.32 -13.96 13.10
CA VAL A 212 -13.79 -15.34 12.84
C VAL A 212 -13.15 -16.32 13.80
N PHE A 213 -11.81 -16.32 13.91
CA PHE A 213 -11.09 -17.23 14.80
C PHE A 213 -11.38 -16.97 16.28
N HIS A 214 -11.57 -15.71 16.65
CA HIS A 214 -12.00 -15.36 18.02
C HIS A 214 -13.37 -15.96 18.38
N GLU A 215 -14.38 -15.79 17.50
CA GLU A 215 -15.71 -16.36 17.74
C GLU A 215 -15.67 -17.88 17.83
N LEU A 216 -14.89 -18.53 16.95
CA LEU A 216 -14.71 -19.98 16.99
C LEU A 216 -14.01 -20.43 18.27
N ALA A 217 -12.96 -19.73 18.71
CA ALA A 217 -12.22 -20.02 19.92
C ALA A 217 -13.09 -19.90 21.18
N VAL A 218 -13.88 -18.81 21.26
CA VAL A 218 -14.81 -18.60 22.38
C VAL A 218 -15.91 -19.68 22.40
N ASN A 219 -16.46 -20.03 21.23
CA ASN A 219 -17.47 -21.08 21.14
C ASN A 219 -16.90 -22.44 21.56
N ALA A 220 -15.71 -22.80 21.12
CA ALA A 220 -15.04 -24.04 21.52
C ALA A 220 -14.77 -24.09 23.02
N ALA A 221 -14.35 -22.95 23.62
CA ALA A 221 -14.02 -22.86 25.04
C ALA A 221 -15.27 -22.87 25.95
N VAL A 222 -16.35 -22.24 25.54
CA VAL A 222 -17.56 -22.05 26.40
C VAL A 222 -18.57 -23.17 26.19
N HIS A 223 -18.78 -23.56 24.94
CA HIS A 223 -19.86 -24.46 24.54
C HIS A 223 -19.39 -25.73 23.84
N GLY A 224 -18.18 -25.68 23.24
CA GLY A 224 -17.63 -26.76 22.44
C GLY A 224 -16.67 -27.68 23.17
N ALA A 225 -15.81 -28.35 22.40
CA ALA A 225 -14.90 -29.38 22.90
C ALA A 225 -13.96 -28.87 23.99
N LEU A 226 -13.42 -27.68 23.87
CA LEU A 226 -12.46 -27.14 24.84
C LEU A 226 -13.08 -26.83 26.22
N SER A 227 -14.41 -26.84 26.35
CA SER A 227 -15.10 -26.77 27.64
C SER A 227 -14.96 -28.08 28.45
N LYS A 228 -14.52 -29.17 27.83
CA LYS A 228 -14.31 -30.48 28.44
C LYS A 228 -12.81 -30.75 28.67
N PRO A 229 -12.43 -31.53 29.72
CA PRO A 229 -11.02 -31.82 30.00
C PRO A 229 -10.33 -32.55 28.85
N ASP A 230 -11.00 -33.52 28.22
CA ASP A 230 -10.45 -34.36 27.14
C ASP A 230 -10.73 -33.80 25.73
N GLY A 231 -11.45 -32.70 25.64
CA GLY A 231 -11.79 -32.06 24.36
C GLY A 231 -10.57 -31.49 23.65
N ARG A 232 -10.55 -31.64 22.33
CA ARG A 232 -9.45 -31.22 21.45
C ARG A 232 -9.97 -30.39 20.29
N LEU A 233 -9.10 -29.54 19.80
CA LEU A 233 -9.32 -28.71 18.61
C LEU A 233 -8.21 -28.95 17.60
N ALA A 234 -8.58 -29.25 16.37
CA ALA A 234 -7.68 -29.28 15.23
C ALA A 234 -8.11 -28.25 14.19
N VAL A 235 -7.19 -27.43 13.76
CA VAL A 235 -7.40 -26.48 12.67
C VAL A 235 -6.41 -26.82 11.56
N THR A 236 -6.94 -27.22 10.41
CA THR A 236 -6.13 -27.58 9.24
C THR A 236 -6.52 -26.68 8.06
N TRP A 237 -5.57 -26.38 7.19
CA TRP A 237 -5.85 -25.56 6.00
C TRP A 237 -5.00 -26.02 4.81
N SER A 238 -5.50 -25.72 3.62
CA SER A 238 -4.84 -25.98 2.33
C SER A 238 -5.14 -24.87 1.33
N ASP A 239 -4.37 -24.85 0.25
CA ASP A 239 -4.73 -24.03 -0.92
C ASP A 239 -5.99 -24.58 -1.56
N SER A 240 -6.96 -23.72 -1.83
CA SER A 240 -8.15 -24.07 -2.61
C SER A 240 -7.83 -24.15 -4.09
N THR A 241 -8.51 -25.04 -4.78
CA THR A 241 -8.40 -25.19 -6.26
C THR A 241 -8.82 -23.94 -7.04
N GLU A 242 -9.60 -23.06 -6.41
CA GLU A 242 -10.07 -21.78 -6.99
C GLU A 242 -9.19 -20.60 -6.62
N GLY A 243 -8.00 -20.82 -6.05
CA GLY A 243 -7.04 -19.76 -5.69
C GLY A 243 -7.29 -19.11 -4.35
N GLY A 244 -8.14 -19.71 -3.51
CA GLY A 244 -8.44 -19.31 -2.13
C GLY A 244 -7.72 -20.16 -1.09
N VAL A 245 -8.32 -20.20 0.11
CA VAL A 245 -7.93 -21.05 1.23
C VAL A 245 -9.14 -21.87 1.66
N ASP A 246 -8.94 -23.17 1.81
CA ASP A 246 -9.88 -24.10 2.44
C ASP A 246 -9.38 -24.43 3.84
N LEU A 247 -10.20 -24.15 4.86
CA LEU A 247 -9.87 -24.35 6.26
C LEU A 247 -10.91 -25.27 6.91
N ILE A 248 -10.42 -26.24 7.67
CA ILE A 248 -11.25 -27.14 8.46
C ILE A 248 -10.97 -26.88 9.94
N TRP A 249 -12.00 -26.51 10.67
CA TRP A 249 -12.04 -26.42 12.12
C TRP A 249 -12.76 -27.63 12.68
N ARG A 250 -12.05 -28.49 13.43
CA ARG A 250 -12.57 -29.74 13.98
C ARG A 250 -12.47 -29.74 15.49
N GLU A 251 -13.61 -29.86 16.14
CA GLU A 251 -13.72 -30.09 17.59
C GLU A 251 -14.04 -31.56 17.84
N SER A 252 -13.34 -32.17 18.80
CA SER A 252 -13.52 -33.59 19.17
C SER A 252 -13.48 -33.80 20.69
N GLY A 253 -14.04 -34.92 21.18
CA GLY A 253 -14.14 -35.23 22.61
C GLY A 253 -15.20 -34.41 23.33
N GLY A 254 -16.10 -33.76 22.62
CA GLY A 254 -17.30 -33.08 23.10
C GLY A 254 -18.50 -34.01 22.95
N ALA A 255 -19.49 -33.98 23.89
CA ALA A 255 -20.73 -34.68 23.63
C ALA A 255 -21.38 -34.07 22.37
N GLY A 256 -21.58 -34.89 21.34
CA GLY A 256 -22.31 -34.49 20.14
C GLY A 256 -23.75 -34.15 20.51
N SER A 257 -24.02 -32.89 20.79
CA SER A 257 -25.37 -32.40 20.92
C SER A 257 -25.64 -31.42 19.79
N ALA A 258 -26.35 -31.87 18.78
CA ALA A 258 -27.04 -31.01 17.84
C ALA A 258 -27.94 -30.04 18.62
N GLY A 259 -27.41 -28.94 19.07
CA GLY A 259 -28.24 -27.82 19.50
C GLY A 259 -29.04 -27.36 18.28
N THR A 260 -30.31 -27.58 18.29
CA THR A 260 -31.24 -27.39 17.16
C THR A 260 -31.46 -25.93 16.79
N THR A 261 -30.86 -24.98 17.49
CA THR A 261 -31.00 -23.55 17.18
C THR A 261 -29.64 -22.94 16.94
N PRO A 262 -29.41 -22.31 15.76
CA PRO A 262 -28.18 -21.55 15.52
C PRO A 262 -28.02 -20.49 16.61
N GLY A 263 -27.06 -20.65 17.50
CA GLY A 263 -26.73 -19.63 18.48
C GLY A 263 -26.26 -18.36 17.80
N PHE A 264 -26.28 -17.26 18.53
CA PHE A 264 -25.87 -15.93 18.03
C PHE A 264 -24.50 -15.94 17.36
N GLY A 265 -23.53 -16.69 17.89
CA GLY A 265 -22.19 -16.85 17.28
C GLY A 265 -22.21 -17.40 15.86
N SER A 266 -23.22 -18.21 15.50
CA SER A 266 -23.38 -18.75 14.13
C SER A 266 -23.77 -17.67 13.11
N VAL A 267 -24.62 -16.73 13.52
CA VAL A 267 -25.06 -15.61 12.67
C VAL A 267 -23.92 -14.64 12.44
N VAL A 268 -23.12 -14.37 13.48
CA VAL A 268 -21.95 -13.51 13.38
C VAL A 268 -20.88 -14.15 12.48
N LEU A 269 -20.62 -15.44 12.67
CA LEU A 269 -19.66 -16.20 11.86
C LEU A 269 -20.02 -16.17 10.36
N GLY A 270 -21.29 -16.46 10.02
CA GLY A 270 -21.78 -16.39 8.65
C GLY A 270 -21.62 -14.98 8.06
N ALA A 271 -22.03 -13.94 8.83
CA ALA A 271 -21.87 -12.56 8.36
C ALA A 271 -20.40 -12.14 8.14
N LEU A 272 -19.47 -12.60 8.98
CA LEU A 272 -18.04 -12.32 8.82
C LEU A 272 -17.46 -13.06 7.62
N VAL A 273 -17.73 -14.37 7.49
CA VAL A 273 -17.18 -15.17 6.39
C VAL A 273 -17.80 -14.77 5.06
N GLU A 274 -19.13 -14.70 4.97
CA GLU A 274 -19.81 -14.45 3.69
C GLU A 274 -19.71 -12.99 3.23
N LYS A 275 -19.94 -12.01 4.16
CA LYS A 275 -20.04 -10.60 3.78
C LYS A 275 -18.70 -9.85 3.85
N GLN A 276 -17.80 -10.23 4.74
CA GLN A 276 -16.51 -9.52 4.88
C GLN A 276 -15.36 -10.24 4.19
N LEU A 277 -15.35 -11.59 4.20
CA LEU A 277 -14.31 -12.37 3.53
C LEU A 277 -14.72 -12.82 2.13
N GLY A 278 -16.00 -12.74 1.75
CA GLY A 278 -16.50 -13.22 0.47
C GLY A 278 -16.38 -14.75 0.33
N GLY A 279 -16.41 -15.46 1.45
CA GLY A 279 -16.23 -16.90 1.53
C GLY A 279 -17.53 -17.65 1.85
N THR A 280 -17.38 -18.93 2.16
CA THR A 280 -18.48 -19.83 2.58
C THR A 280 -18.13 -20.51 3.88
N VAL A 281 -19.16 -20.88 4.66
CA VAL A 281 -19.00 -21.67 5.88
C VAL A 281 -20.08 -22.75 5.95
N ASP A 282 -19.61 -24.00 5.99
CA ASP A 282 -20.47 -25.18 6.17
C ASP A 282 -20.23 -25.78 7.56
N ARG A 283 -21.30 -26.31 8.16
CA ARG A 283 -21.29 -26.85 9.52
C ARG A 283 -21.84 -28.26 9.51
N GLU A 284 -21.08 -29.18 10.08
CA GLU A 284 -21.48 -30.56 10.29
C GLU A 284 -21.29 -30.98 11.75
N TRP A 285 -22.34 -31.52 12.35
CA TRP A 285 -22.23 -32.16 13.66
C TRP A 285 -22.00 -33.65 13.49
N THR A 286 -20.94 -34.14 14.09
CA THR A 286 -20.57 -35.54 14.09
C THR A 286 -20.79 -36.14 15.48
N ASP A 287 -20.74 -37.48 15.60
CA ASP A 287 -20.85 -38.16 16.89
C ASP A 287 -19.78 -37.76 17.90
N ASP A 288 -18.63 -37.30 17.42
CA ASP A 288 -17.44 -36.90 18.23
C ASP A 288 -17.37 -35.37 18.48
N GLY A 289 -18.14 -34.56 17.74
CA GLY A 289 -18.12 -33.11 17.92
C GLY A 289 -18.56 -32.29 16.71
N LEU A 290 -17.92 -31.16 16.49
CA LEU A 290 -18.25 -30.19 15.44
C LEU A 290 -17.16 -30.13 14.37
N VAL A 291 -17.56 -30.11 13.11
CA VAL A 291 -16.69 -29.80 11.96
C VAL A 291 -17.23 -28.57 11.25
N LEU A 292 -16.37 -27.58 11.04
CA LEU A 292 -16.66 -26.43 10.18
C LEU A 292 -15.70 -26.42 9.00
N SER A 293 -16.25 -26.32 7.80
CA SER A 293 -15.51 -26.10 6.58
C SER A 293 -15.66 -24.64 6.14
N ILE A 294 -14.56 -23.90 6.07
CA ILE A 294 -14.55 -22.48 5.75
C ILE A 294 -13.67 -22.30 4.53
N SER A 295 -14.25 -21.73 3.46
CA SER A 295 -13.50 -21.37 2.25
C SER A 295 -13.55 -19.87 2.07
N PHE A 296 -12.41 -19.24 1.74
CA PHE A 296 -12.33 -17.81 1.48
C PHE A 296 -11.23 -17.47 0.46
N PRO A 297 -11.41 -16.40 -0.35
CA PRO A 297 -10.41 -15.97 -1.31
C PRO A 297 -9.19 -15.36 -0.61
N LYS A 298 -7.99 -15.55 -1.17
CA LYS A 298 -6.74 -14.92 -0.67
C LYS A 298 -6.74 -13.40 -0.81
N ALA A 299 -7.55 -12.84 -1.71
CA ALA A 299 -7.70 -11.40 -1.90
C ALA A 299 -9.19 -11.06 -1.99
N LEU A 300 -9.61 -10.01 -1.29
CA LEU A 300 -10.96 -9.47 -1.47
C LEU A 300 -11.05 -8.90 -2.89
N GLY A 301 -12.04 -9.36 -3.67
CA GLY A 301 -12.39 -8.74 -4.94
C GLY A 301 -12.64 -7.25 -4.71
N ARG A 302 -12.12 -6.38 -5.56
CA ARG A 302 -12.48 -4.95 -5.53
C ARG A 302 -13.99 -4.86 -5.79
N LEU A 303 -14.74 -4.47 -4.73
CA LEU A 303 -16.12 -4.03 -4.88
C LEU A 303 -16.17 -2.68 -5.59
#